data_692588c639b8032b1a65c330bf876d14
#
_entry.id   692588c639b8032b1a65c330bf876d14
#
_cell.length_a   1.000
_cell.length_b   1.000
_cell.length_c   1.000
_cell.angle_alpha   90.00
_cell.angle_beta   90.00
_cell.angle_gamma   90.00
#
_symmetry.space_group_name_H-M   'P 1'
#
loop_
_entity.id
_entity.type
_entity.pdbx_description
1 polymer ?
#
loop_
_entity_poly.entity_id
_entity_poly.type
_entity_poly.pdbx_seq_one_letter_code
_entity_poly.pdbx_strand_id
1 'polypeptide(L)'
;MWTELTRQQHEMYGETDDDGGAGFEEYLTRLDLSGLWVADHADDGVIGMVGLIMRARAGEVEPVIVTITHRHKGVGRTLLQHVATEAKKRNMLSLTISPASRNVEAIRSLHAAGYDVVSSIELTMDLDRHAHAWQEEGLELQGLPFRN
;
A
#
# COMPACT_ATOMS: atom_id res chain seq x y z
N MET A 1 -2.55 3.43 13.73
CA MET A 1 -1.86 3.31 12.43
C MET A 1 -2.48 2.23 11.54
N TRP A 2 -2.52 0.95 11.94
CA TRP A 2 -3.22 -0.10 11.17
C TRP A 2 -4.72 0.21 11.00
N THR A 3 -5.39 0.53 12.10
CA THR A 3 -6.79 0.99 12.10
C THR A 3 -7.03 2.21 11.19
N GLU A 4 -6.04 3.07 11.03
CA GLU A 4 -6.09 4.22 10.13
C GLU A 4 -5.98 3.81 8.65
N LEU A 5 -5.18 2.76 8.34
CA LEU A 5 -5.11 2.18 7.01
C LEU A 5 -6.42 1.52 6.61
N THR A 6 -6.96 0.64 7.47
CA THR A 6 -8.24 -0.04 7.23
C THR A 6 -9.36 0.97 7.03
N ARG A 7 -9.45 2.00 7.87
CA ARG A 7 -10.43 3.08 7.70
C ARG A 7 -10.28 3.79 6.35
N GLN A 8 -9.07 4.10 5.91
CA GLN A 8 -8.84 4.75 4.61
C GLN A 8 -9.26 3.86 3.43
N GLN A 9 -9.05 2.54 3.53
CA GLN A 9 -9.53 1.59 2.53
C GLN A 9 -11.06 1.51 2.51
N HIS A 10 -11.69 1.44 3.69
CA HIS A 10 -13.16 1.46 3.81
C HIS A 10 -13.77 2.74 3.24
N GLU A 11 -13.18 3.91 3.51
CA GLU A 11 -13.64 5.18 2.93
C GLU A 11 -13.54 5.20 1.40
N MET A 12 -12.53 4.54 0.81
CA MET A 12 -12.36 4.48 -0.64
C MET A 12 -13.31 3.50 -1.34
N TYR A 13 -13.66 2.39 -0.70
CA TYR A 13 -14.43 1.31 -1.34
C TYR A 13 -15.82 1.09 -0.76
N GLY A 14 -16.19 1.83 0.30
CA GLY A 14 -17.51 1.72 0.94
C GLY A 14 -17.73 0.42 1.71
N GLU A 15 -16.65 -0.29 2.07
CA GLU A 15 -16.73 -1.48 2.89
C GLU A 15 -17.03 -1.10 4.35
N THR A 16 -17.87 -1.88 5.03
CA THR A 16 -18.39 -1.56 6.38
C THR A 16 -17.79 -2.40 7.51
N ASP A 17 -16.92 -3.36 7.19
CA ASP A 17 -16.31 -4.22 8.19
C ASP A 17 -15.01 -3.60 8.74
N ASP A 18 -15.13 -2.91 9.87
CA ASP A 18 -13.97 -2.50 10.68
C ASP A 18 -13.60 -3.67 11.60
N ASP A 19 -12.55 -4.39 11.24
CA ASP A 19 -12.03 -5.52 12.04
C ASP A 19 -11.28 -5.08 13.30
N GLY A 20 -11.26 -3.77 13.62
CA GLY A 20 -10.64 -3.22 14.82
C GLY A 20 -9.13 -3.48 14.95
N GLY A 21 -8.47 -3.86 13.84
CA GLY A 21 -7.04 -4.18 13.81
C GLY A 21 -6.71 -5.68 13.82
N ALA A 22 -7.70 -6.58 13.80
CA ALA A 22 -7.47 -8.04 13.76
C ALA A 22 -6.65 -8.45 12.52
N GLY A 23 -6.87 -7.81 11.38
CA GLY A 23 -6.07 -8.01 10.16
C GLY A 23 -4.57 -7.71 10.33
N PHE A 24 -4.19 -6.92 11.33
CA PHE A 24 -2.77 -6.67 11.61
C PHE A 24 -2.06 -7.89 12.18
N GLU A 25 -2.70 -8.65 13.05
CA GLU A 25 -2.14 -9.90 13.58
C GLU A 25 -1.96 -10.94 12.47
N GLU A 26 -2.96 -11.09 11.59
CA GLU A 26 -2.85 -11.96 10.42
C GLU A 26 -1.73 -11.51 9.49
N TYR A 27 -1.62 -10.21 9.24
CA TYR A 27 -0.53 -9.63 8.45
C TYR A 27 0.84 -9.96 9.06
N LEU A 28 1.01 -9.80 10.38
CA LEU A 28 2.26 -10.14 11.08
C LEU A 28 2.64 -11.61 10.94
N THR A 29 1.68 -12.53 10.82
CA THR A 29 1.98 -13.96 10.61
C THR A 29 2.58 -14.24 9.24
N ARG A 30 2.34 -13.38 8.25
CA ARG A 30 2.89 -13.50 6.88
C ARG A 30 4.24 -12.82 6.72
N LEU A 31 4.62 -11.97 7.67
CA LEU A 31 5.87 -11.24 7.66
C LEU A 31 7.00 -12.07 8.30
N ASP A 32 8.16 -12.04 7.67
CA ASP A 32 9.41 -12.13 8.40
C ASP A 32 9.57 -10.83 9.19
N LEU A 33 9.69 -10.92 10.52
CA LEU A 33 9.86 -9.76 11.40
C LEU A 33 11.04 -8.86 11.00
N SER A 34 12.02 -9.41 10.27
CA SER A 34 13.12 -8.64 9.68
C SER A 34 12.70 -7.75 8.50
N GLY A 35 11.48 -7.85 8.04
CA GLY A 35 10.92 -7.08 6.94
C GLY A 35 9.97 -5.96 7.37
N LEU A 36 9.96 -5.55 8.63
CA LEU A 36 9.12 -4.45 9.13
C LEU A 36 9.99 -3.32 9.69
N TRP A 37 9.77 -2.10 9.22
CA TRP A 37 10.46 -0.90 9.71
C TRP A 37 9.47 0.19 10.05
N VAL A 38 9.84 1.01 11.02
CA VAL A 38 9.05 2.15 11.46
C VAL A 38 9.84 3.46 11.33
N ALA A 39 9.13 4.54 11.08
CA ALA A 39 9.63 5.89 11.24
C ALA A 39 9.25 6.36 12.64
N ASP A 40 10.25 6.63 13.48
CA ASP A 40 10.08 7.11 14.83
C ASP A 40 10.42 8.61 14.90
N HIS A 41 9.54 9.38 15.54
CA HIS A 41 9.70 10.82 15.74
C HIS A 41 9.90 11.10 17.23
N ALA A 42 10.82 11.99 17.57
CA ALA A 42 11.23 12.21 18.95
C ALA A 42 10.08 12.58 19.90
N ASP A 43 9.13 13.37 19.41
CA ASP A 43 8.02 13.87 20.23
C ASP A 43 6.71 13.07 20.01
N ASP A 44 6.49 12.53 18.80
CA ASP A 44 5.22 11.93 18.39
C ASP A 44 5.27 10.40 18.33
N GLY A 45 6.45 9.79 18.60
CA GLY A 45 6.64 8.35 18.53
C GLY A 45 6.55 7.80 17.11
N VAL A 46 5.97 6.63 16.92
CA VAL A 46 5.89 5.98 15.59
C VAL A 46 4.90 6.73 14.70
N ILE A 47 5.44 7.39 13.66
CA ILE A 47 4.69 8.21 12.70
C ILE A 47 4.50 7.56 11.33
N GLY A 48 5.16 6.44 11.08
CA GLY A 48 5.02 5.69 9.84
C GLY A 48 5.57 4.28 9.96
N MET A 49 5.17 3.41 9.05
CA MET A 49 5.68 2.04 8.95
C MET A 49 5.68 1.56 7.51
N VAL A 50 6.55 0.59 7.24
CA VAL A 50 6.63 -0.09 5.95
C VAL A 50 6.99 -1.56 6.19
N GLY A 51 6.33 -2.45 5.45
CA GLY A 51 6.61 -3.88 5.45
C GLY A 51 7.19 -4.36 4.13
N LEU A 52 7.92 -5.45 4.19
CA LEU A 52 8.47 -6.16 3.03
C LEU A 52 8.19 -7.65 3.18
N ILE A 53 7.40 -8.19 2.30
CA ILE A 53 7.13 -9.63 2.18
C ILE A 53 8.07 -10.19 1.11
N MET A 54 8.88 -11.18 1.48
CA MET A 54 9.82 -11.79 0.55
C MET A 54 9.13 -12.83 -0.34
N ARG A 55 9.37 -12.74 -1.65
CA ARG A 55 8.86 -13.64 -2.68
C ARG A 55 10.02 -14.15 -3.54
N ALA A 56 10.80 -15.11 -3.04
CA ALA A 56 12.03 -15.57 -3.68
C ALA A 56 13.02 -14.42 -3.93
N ARG A 57 13.21 -14.00 -5.19
CA ARG A 57 14.09 -12.88 -5.56
C ARG A 57 13.32 -11.57 -5.83
N ALA A 58 12.06 -11.51 -5.48
CA ALA A 58 11.25 -10.29 -5.52
C ALA A 58 10.74 -9.96 -4.12
N GLY A 59 10.40 -8.70 -3.88
CA GLY A 59 9.75 -8.26 -2.65
C GLY A 59 8.41 -7.62 -2.96
N GLU A 60 7.45 -7.81 -2.06
CA GLU A 60 6.17 -7.12 -2.05
C GLU A 60 6.18 -6.13 -0.88
N VAL A 61 5.97 -4.85 -1.18
CA VAL A 61 5.96 -3.80 -0.16
C VAL A 61 4.53 -3.62 0.33
N GLU A 62 4.27 -4.02 1.57
CA GLU A 62 2.96 -3.97 2.20
C GLU A 62 3.10 -4.00 3.73
N PRO A 63 2.47 -3.06 4.46
CA PRO A 63 1.90 -1.81 3.98
C PRO A 63 2.95 -0.69 3.90
N VAL A 64 2.57 0.46 3.34
CA VAL A 64 3.24 1.74 3.58
C VAL A 64 2.24 2.68 4.19
N ILE A 65 2.45 3.04 5.44
CA ILE A 65 1.54 3.89 6.20
C ILE A 65 2.29 5.06 6.80
N VAL A 66 1.69 6.25 6.72
CA VAL A 66 2.16 7.45 7.43
C VAL A 66 0.96 8.10 8.11
N THR A 67 1.10 8.45 9.37
CA THR A 67 0.06 9.15 10.13
C THR A 67 -0.35 10.44 9.42
N ILE A 68 -1.64 10.78 9.45
CA ILE A 68 -2.21 11.91 8.70
C ILE A 68 -1.42 13.20 8.95
N THR A 69 -1.07 13.46 10.19
CA THR A 69 -0.34 14.67 10.61
C THR A 69 1.08 14.78 10.06
N HIS A 70 1.65 13.67 9.58
CA HIS A 70 3.02 13.57 9.06
C HIS A 70 3.10 13.24 7.58
N ARG A 71 1.96 13.18 6.89
CA ARG A 71 1.91 13.07 5.42
C ARG A 71 2.52 14.31 4.76
N HIS A 72 2.90 14.19 3.50
CA HIS A 72 3.52 15.25 2.69
C HIS A 72 4.84 15.84 3.24
N LYS A 73 5.40 15.24 4.30
CA LYS A 73 6.68 15.65 4.91
C LYS A 73 7.86 14.76 4.52
N GLY A 74 7.69 13.90 3.53
CA GLY A 74 8.76 13.02 3.02
C GLY A 74 8.90 11.67 3.75
N VAL A 75 8.15 11.42 4.83
CA VAL A 75 8.26 10.19 5.64
C VAL A 75 8.05 8.93 4.80
N GLY A 76 6.97 8.87 4.00
CA GLY A 76 6.69 7.72 3.13
C GLY A 76 7.81 7.48 2.11
N ARG A 77 8.35 8.55 1.52
CA ARG A 77 9.48 8.45 0.59
C ARG A 77 10.72 7.87 1.26
N THR A 78 11.03 8.30 2.47
CA THR A 78 12.17 7.80 3.24
C THR A 78 12.00 6.32 3.58
N LEU A 79 10.80 5.89 3.99
CA LEU A 79 10.47 4.49 4.24
C LEU A 79 10.65 3.63 2.97
N LEU A 80 10.14 4.08 1.82
CA LEU A 80 10.29 3.38 0.53
C LEU A 80 11.76 3.28 0.10
N GLN A 81 12.54 4.34 0.29
CA GLN A 81 13.99 4.32 -0.01
C GLN A 81 14.74 3.34 0.90
N HIS A 82 14.36 3.27 2.17
CA HIS A 82 14.93 2.32 3.12
C HIS A 82 14.66 0.88 2.67
N VAL A 83 13.42 0.54 2.36
CA VAL A 83 13.05 -0.80 1.86
C VAL A 83 13.79 -1.15 0.58
N ALA A 84 13.91 -0.21 -0.36
CA ALA A 84 14.67 -0.45 -1.59
C ALA A 84 16.15 -0.76 -1.31
N THR A 85 16.74 -0.09 -0.31
CA THR A 85 18.11 -0.36 0.13
C THR A 85 18.25 -1.74 0.75
N GLU A 86 17.33 -2.12 1.62
CA GLU A 86 17.31 -3.44 2.26
C GLU A 86 17.08 -4.58 1.25
N ALA A 87 16.18 -4.36 0.29
CA ALA A 87 15.94 -5.30 -0.80
C ALA A 87 17.20 -5.54 -1.66
N LYS A 88 17.94 -4.49 -1.98
CA LYS A 88 19.23 -4.60 -2.69
C LYS A 88 20.27 -5.39 -1.89
N LYS A 89 20.38 -5.15 -0.59
CA LYS A 89 21.29 -5.92 0.29
C LYS A 89 20.96 -7.41 0.31
N ARG A 90 19.67 -7.76 0.12
CA ARG A 90 19.17 -9.13 0.06
C ARG A 90 19.19 -9.73 -1.35
N ASN A 91 19.82 -9.04 -2.33
CA ASN A 91 19.90 -9.44 -3.73
C ASN A 91 18.53 -9.66 -4.40
N MET A 92 17.52 -8.91 -4.00
CA MET A 92 16.23 -8.88 -4.69
C MET A 92 16.38 -8.14 -6.02
N LEU A 93 15.62 -8.60 -7.02
CA LEU A 93 15.65 -8.05 -8.37
C LEU A 93 14.58 -7.00 -8.61
N SER A 94 13.47 -7.05 -7.86
CA SER A 94 12.35 -6.14 -7.99
C SER A 94 11.61 -5.97 -6.67
N LEU A 95 10.93 -4.83 -6.55
CA LEU A 95 9.92 -4.57 -5.54
C LEU A 95 8.59 -4.29 -6.24
N THR A 96 7.52 -4.86 -5.73
CA THR A 96 6.15 -4.58 -6.15
C THR A 96 5.37 -3.92 -5.01
N ILE A 97 4.39 -3.13 -5.38
CA ILE A 97 3.44 -2.52 -4.47
C ILE A 97 2.13 -2.32 -5.22
N SER A 98 1.00 -2.59 -4.58
CA SER A 98 -0.33 -2.55 -5.19
C SER A 98 -1.20 -1.49 -4.53
N PRO A 99 -1.10 -0.22 -4.96
CA PRO A 99 -2.00 0.82 -4.46
C PRO A 99 -3.41 0.60 -5.03
N ALA A 100 -4.43 1.00 -4.26
CA ALA A 100 -5.79 1.07 -4.76
C ALA A 100 -5.87 2.00 -5.98
N SER A 101 -6.62 1.62 -7.02
CA SER A 101 -6.72 2.39 -8.28
C SER A 101 -7.20 3.83 -8.09
N ARG A 102 -8.04 4.06 -7.08
CA ARG A 102 -8.54 5.39 -6.70
C ARG A 102 -7.55 6.24 -5.91
N ASN A 103 -6.51 5.63 -5.37
CA ASN A 103 -5.52 6.35 -4.56
C ASN A 103 -4.48 7.04 -5.45
N VAL A 104 -4.95 8.03 -6.21
CA VAL A 104 -4.13 8.79 -7.17
C VAL A 104 -2.92 9.44 -6.50
N GLU A 105 -3.07 9.87 -5.25
CA GLU A 105 -1.98 10.46 -4.48
C GLU A 105 -0.88 9.44 -4.18
N ALA A 106 -1.24 8.23 -3.72
CA ALA A 106 -0.28 7.15 -3.51
C ALA A 106 0.40 6.77 -4.83
N ILE A 107 -0.35 6.61 -5.93
CA ILE A 107 0.19 6.28 -7.24
C ILE A 107 1.24 7.31 -7.68
N ARG A 108 0.96 8.61 -7.55
CA ARG A 108 1.91 9.68 -7.87
C ARG A 108 3.16 9.64 -6.98
N SER A 109 2.98 9.41 -5.70
CA SER A 109 4.08 9.30 -4.74
C SER A 109 4.98 8.10 -5.01
N LEU A 110 4.38 6.96 -5.35
CA LEU A 110 5.08 5.73 -5.72
C LEU A 110 5.85 5.89 -7.04
N HIS A 111 5.22 6.49 -8.05
CA HIS A 111 5.90 6.80 -9.31
C HIS A 111 7.14 7.69 -9.06
N ALA A 112 7.00 8.74 -8.25
CA ALA A 112 8.12 9.62 -7.88
C ALA A 112 9.21 8.90 -7.06
N ALA A 113 8.87 7.78 -6.39
CA ALA A 113 9.82 6.93 -5.67
C ALA A 113 10.48 5.85 -6.54
N GLY A 114 10.13 5.77 -7.85
CA GLY A 114 10.75 4.86 -8.81
C GLY A 114 9.93 3.60 -9.15
N TYR A 115 8.68 3.50 -8.69
CA TYR A 115 7.76 2.44 -9.11
C TYR A 115 7.05 2.87 -10.41
N ASP A 116 7.77 2.81 -11.53
CA ASP A 116 7.38 3.33 -12.85
C ASP A 116 6.99 2.23 -13.85
N VAL A 117 6.97 0.98 -13.42
CA VAL A 117 6.59 -0.18 -14.22
C VAL A 117 5.26 -0.75 -13.75
N VAL A 118 4.26 -0.78 -14.60
CA VAL A 118 3.02 -1.52 -14.37
C VAL A 118 3.23 -2.98 -14.74
N SER A 119 3.46 -3.84 -13.76
CA SER A 119 3.80 -5.26 -13.96
C SER A 119 2.58 -6.18 -14.02
N SER A 120 1.47 -5.77 -13.40
CA SER A 120 0.20 -6.50 -13.40
C SER A 120 -0.98 -5.55 -13.28
N ILE A 121 -2.15 -6.04 -13.66
CA ILE A 121 -3.44 -5.36 -13.49
C ILE A 121 -4.38 -6.39 -12.88
N GLU A 122 -5.04 -6.03 -11.78
CA GLU A 122 -6.09 -6.83 -11.17
C GLU A 122 -7.44 -6.34 -11.68
N LEU A 123 -8.25 -7.25 -12.21
CA LEU A 123 -9.57 -6.97 -12.70
C LEU A 123 -10.61 -7.75 -11.89
N THR A 124 -11.68 -7.08 -11.47
CA THR A 124 -12.76 -7.66 -10.69
C THR A 124 -14.04 -7.78 -11.53
N MET A 125 -14.68 -8.94 -11.50
CA MET A 125 -16.04 -9.09 -11.98
C MET A 125 -17.00 -8.87 -10.81
N ASP A 126 -17.76 -7.79 -10.88
CA ASP A 126 -18.75 -7.45 -9.86
C ASP A 126 -19.96 -8.38 -9.96
N LEU A 127 -20.10 -9.30 -9.02
CA LEU A 127 -21.18 -10.29 -8.98
C LEU A 127 -22.39 -9.82 -8.17
N ASP A 128 -22.21 -8.83 -7.31
CA ASP A 128 -23.28 -8.18 -6.55
C ASP A 128 -23.11 -6.67 -6.57
N ARG A 129 -23.89 -5.99 -7.39
CA ARG A 129 -23.84 -4.53 -7.57
C ARG A 129 -24.13 -3.72 -6.31
N HIS A 130 -24.61 -4.35 -5.25
CA HIS A 130 -24.88 -3.70 -3.97
C HIS A 130 -23.76 -3.86 -2.96
N ALA A 131 -22.81 -4.76 -3.23
CA ALA A 131 -21.69 -5.04 -2.30
C ALA A 131 -20.57 -4.01 -2.37
N HIS A 132 -20.42 -3.31 -3.50
CA HIS A 132 -19.31 -2.38 -3.72
C HIS A 132 -19.78 -1.07 -4.36
N ALA A 133 -19.16 0.03 -3.96
CA ALA A 133 -19.42 1.37 -4.50
C ALA A 133 -18.41 1.71 -5.62
N TRP A 134 -18.46 0.97 -6.75
CA TRP A 134 -17.64 1.27 -7.92
C TRP A 134 -18.03 2.59 -8.56
N GLN A 135 -17.02 3.40 -8.91
CA GLN A 135 -17.23 4.64 -9.66
C GLN A 135 -17.34 4.35 -11.15
N GLU A 136 -18.38 4.88 -11.81
CA GLU A 136 -18.60 4.68 -13.24
C GLU A 136 -17.49 5.33 -14.10
N GLU A 137 -17.00 6.50 -13.70
CA GLU A 137 -15.85 7.15 -14.33
C GLU A 137 -14.56 6.69 -13.65
N GLY A 138 -13.93 5.68 -14.24
CA GLY A 138 -12.71 5.07 -13.72
C GLY A 138 -11.51 5.31 -14.61
N LEU A 139 -10.76 4.25 -14.87
CA LEU A 139 -9.54 4.28 -15.67
C LEU A 139 -9.81 3.86 -17.12
N GLU A 140 -9.13 4.48 -18.07
CA GLU A 140 -8.99 3.96 -19.42
C GLU A 140 -7.66 3.20 -19.54
N LEU A 141 -7.73 1.92 -19.87
CA LEU A 141 -6.59 1.07 -20.10
C LEU A 141 -6.69 0.42 -21.48
N GLN A 142 -5.67 0.61 -22.32
CA GLN A 142 -5.64 0.07 -23.69
C GLN A 142 -6.86 0.45 -24.55
N GLY A 143 -7.43 1.64 -24.33
CA GLY A 143 -8.63 2.10 -25.04
C GLY A 143 -9.94 1.50 -24.52
N LEU A 144 -9.93 0.80 -23.40
CA LEU A 144 -11.09 0.22 -22.74
C LEU A 144 -11.40 0.97 -21.44
N PRO A 145 -12.66 1.36 -21.20
CA PRO A 145 -13.07 2.01 -19.96
C PRO A 145 -13.29 0.98 -18.86
N PHE A 146 -12.77 1.26 -17.67
CA PHE A 146 -12.98 0.46 -16.46
C PHE A 146 -13.57 1.32 -15.35
N ARG A 147 -14.49 0.76 -14.60
CA ARG A 147 -14.93 1.31 -13.32
C ARG A 147 -13.82 1.11 -12.27
N ASN A 148 -13.74 1.96 -11.26
CA ASN A 148 -12.79 1.80 -10.18
C ASN A 148 -13.36 2.17 -8.80
#